data_a70ad44bf69d2e9a3d52c585bd7a40d1
#
_entry.id   a70ad44bf69d2e9a3d52c585bd7a40d1
#
_cell.length_a   1.000
_cell.length_b   1.000
_cell.length_c   1.000
_cell.angle_alpha   90.00
_cell.angle_beta   90.00
_cell.angle_gamma   90.00
#
_symmetry.space_group_name_H-M   'P 1'
#
loop_
_entity.id
_entity.type
_entity.pdbx_description
1 polymer ?
#
loop_
_entity_poly.entity_id
_entity_poly.type
_entity_poly.pdbx_seq_one_letter_code
_entity_poly.pdbx_strand_id
1 'polypeptide(L)'
;MTDPTWRIFQGTRTPHQDPNYVAERLPDPPSWRPFGTEAAAEQSVANLKKQQRGATFQATDDELDMVNAALYLRRPLLVTGKPGTGKTSLAYAVAYELNLGEVLYWPITTRTSRKDGLYSYDAIARLQDAQLEREKPIGSYITLGPLGTALLPTEHPKRPRVLLIDEIDKSDIDLPNDLLHLFEDGEFEIPEIVRMAEELKKAEEPVR
;
A
#
# COMPACT_ATOMS: atom_id res chain seq x y z
N MET A 1 22.93 20.40 17.24
CA MET A 1 22.38 20.34 15.87
C MET A 1 20.88 20.64 16.02
N THR A 2 20.41 21.69 15.39
CA THR A 2 18.99 22.05 15.42
C THR A 2 18.23 21.02 14.57
N ASP A 3 17.32 20.30 15.21
CA ASP A 3 16.45 19.34 14.56
C ASP A 3 15.67 20.06 13.43
N PRO A 4 15.82 19.66 12.17
CA PRO A 4 15.11 20.33 11.08
C PRO A 4 13.61 20.13 11.28
N THR A 5 12.90 21.21 11.52
CA THR A 5 11.45 21.24 11.86
C THR A 5 10.52 20.61 10.81
N TRP A 6 11.05 20.28 9.64
CA TRP A 6 10.30 19.65 8.54
C TRP A 6 10.26 18.11 8.62
N ARG A 7 11.15 17.50 9.41
CA ARG A 7 11.18 16.03 9.56
C ARG A 7 9.99 15.55 10.39
N ILE A 8 9.13 14.74 9.78
CA ILE A 8 8.03 14.04 10.46
C ILE A 8 8.54 12.72 11.04
N PHE A 9 9.29 11.95 10.28
CA PHE A 9 10.01 10.77 10.76
C PHE A 9 11.33 11.22 11.38
N GLN A 10 11.53 10.93 12.65
CA GLN A 10 12.67 11.40 13.46
C GLN A 10 13.61 10.27 13.91
N GLY A 11 13.25 9.01 13.65
CA GLY A 11 14.05 7.85 14.04
C GLY A 11 14.07 7.59 15.56
N THR A 12 13.02 8.02 16.26
CA THR A 12 12.93 7.93 17.73
C THR A 12 12.73 6.51 18.25
N ARG A 13 12.32 5.60 17.39
CA ARG A 13 12.02 4.18 17.73
C ARG A 13 10.87 4.02 18.74
N THR A 14 10.12 5.05 18.98
CA THR A 14 8.93 5.06 19.85
C THR A 14 7.74 5.58 19.06
N PRO A 15 6.55 4.97 19.22
CA PRO A 15 5.35 5.50 18.59
C PRO A 15 5.09 6.93 19.07
N HIS A 16 4.66 7.76 18.15
CA HIS A 16 4.24 9.11 18.51
C HIS A 16 2.99 9.05 19.40
N GLN A 17 2.96 9.83 20.50
CA GLN A 17 1.84 9.81 21.44
C GLN A 17 0.55 10.35 20.84
N ASP A 18 0.66 11.30 19.90
CA ASP A 18 -0.48 11.83 19.19
C ASP A 18 -0.78 11.00 17.94
N PRO A 19 -1.93 10.32 17.84
CA PRO A 19 -2.31 9.52 16.68
C PRO A 19 -2.54 10.36 15.42
N ASN A 20 -2.77 11.67 15.56
CA ASN A 20 -2.98 12.59 14.45
C ASN A 20 -1.70 13.29 13.97
N TYR A 21 -0.58 13.06 14.63
CA TYR A 21 0.70 13.73 14.37
C TYR A 21 1.07 13.84 12.89
N VAL A 22 0.89 12.76 12.14
CA VAL A 22 1.18 12.72 10.70
C VAL A 22 0.14 13.51 9.90
N ALA A 23 -1.14 13.34 10.24
CA ALA A 23 -2.25 14.00 9.54
C ALA A 23 -2.19 15.53 9.69
N GLU A 24 -1.69 16.02 10.82
CA GLU A 24 -1.54 17.47 11.07
C GLU A 24 -0.30 18.08 10.39
N ARG A 25 0.74 17.30 10.16
CA ARG A 25 2.01 17.77 9.60
C ARG A 25 2.19 17.53 8.11
N LEU A 26 1.60 16.46 7.57
CA LEU A 26 1.65 16.25 6.13
C LEU A 26 0.72 17.27 5.44
N PRO A 27 1.20 17.93 4.38
CA PRO A 27 0.34 18.75 3.54
C PRO A 27 -0.72 17.89 2.85
N ASP A 28 -1.79 18.54 2.37
CA ASP A 28 -2.79 17.87 1.56
C ASP A 28 -2.13 17.17 0.36
N PRO A 29 -2.62 15.99 -0.05
CA PRO A 29 -2.14 15.33 -1.24
C PRO A 29 -2.22 16.28 -2.43
N PRO A 30 -1.23 16.27 -3.33
CA PRO A 30 -1.32 17.09 -4.54
C PRO A 30 -2.58 16.70 -5.34
N SER A 31 -3.18 17.67 -6.04
CA SER A 31 -4.45 17.49 -6.77
C SER A 31 -4.42 16.38 -7.83
N TRP A 32 -3.24 16.02 -8.29
CA TRP A 32 -3.02 14.91 -9.22
C TRP A 32 -2.97 13.52 -8.53
N ARG A 33 -3.10 13.45 -7.19
CA ARG A 33 -3.08 12.20 -6.43
C ARG A 33 -4.08 12.21 -5.26
N PRO A 34 -5.41 12.27 -5.56
CA PRO A 34 -6.42 12.18 -4.51
C PRO A 34 -6.49 10.75 -3.94
N PHE A 35 -6.50 10.65 -2.61
CA PHE A 35 -6.79 9.40 -1.92
C PHE A 35 -8.14 9.54 -1.19
N GLY A 36 -9.04 8.60 -1.39
CA GLY A 36 -10.37 8.58 -0.77
C GLY A 36 -10.47 7.68 0.47
N THR A 37 -11.62 7.63 1.11
CA THR A 37 -11.86 7.19 2.50
C THR A 37 -12.33 5.73 2.66
N GLU A 38 -12.00 5.13 3.83
CA GLU A 38 -12.56 4.03 4.67
C GLU A 38 -11.89 2.64 4.61
N ALA A 39 -11.59 2.01 5.65
CA ALA A 39 -11.95 1.28 6.83
C ALA A 39 -10.79 0.44 7.44
N ALA A 40 -10.77 0.33 8.77
CA ALA A 40 -9.74 -0.34 9.57
C ALA A 40 -9.99 -1.84 9.76
N ALA A 41 -8.93 -2.64 9.99
CA ALA A 41 -9.01 -4.03 10.46
C ALA A 41 -7.93 -4.39 11.50
N GLU A 42 -8.28 -5.34 12.36
CA GLU A 42 -7.65 -5.78 13.60
C GLU A 42 -6.22 -6.37 13.49
N GLN A 43 -5.42 -6.17 14.54
CA GLN A 43 -4.00 -6.54 14.64
C GLN A 43 -3.79 -7.97 15.15
N SER A 44 -2.93 -8.76 14.51
CA SER A 44 -2.52 -10.11 14.92
C SER A 44 -1.14 -10.15 15.59
N VAL A 45 -0.85 -11.22 16.34
CA VAL A 45 0.42 -11.46 17.07
C VAL A 45 1.66 -11.41 16.16
N ALA A 46 1.53 -11.68 14.86
CA ALA A 46 2.61 -11.52 13.87
C ALA A 46 3.09 -10.07 13.76
N ASN A 47 2.22 -9.09 14.06
CA ASN A 47 2.54 -7.67 14.03
C ASN A 47 3.47 -7.26 15.17
N LEU A 48 3.42 -7.92 16.33
CA LEU A 48 4.32 -7.62 17.45
C LEU A 48 5.80 -7.82 17.11
N LYS A 49 6.13 -8.90 16.39
CA LYS A 49 7.52 -9.15 15.92
C LYS A 49 7.96 -8.12 14.87
N LYS A 50 7.05 -7.69 14.02
CA LYS A 50 7.31 -6.66 12.99
C LYS A 50 7.49 -5.28 13.64
N GLN A 51 6.68 -4.95 14.64
CA GLN A 51 6.81 -3.71 15.44
C GLN A 51 8.14 -3.66 16.19
N GLN A 52 8.60 -4.78 16.77
CA GLN A 52 9.91 -4.86 17.42
C GLN A 52 11.06 -4.56 16.45
N ARG A 53 10.97 -4.96 15.17
CA ARG A 53 11.97 -4.61 14.15
C ARG A 53 12.01 -3.10 13.90
N GLY A 54 10.86 -2.43 13.86
CA GLY A 54 10.77 -0.98 13.74
C GLY A 54 11.38 -0.26 14.94
N ALA A 55 11.06 -0.72 16.16
CA ALA A 55 11.53 -0.12 17.40
C ALA A 55 13.06 -0.20 17.62
N THR A 56 13.75 -1.12 16.96
CA THR A 56 15.21 -1.31 17.10
C THR A 56 16.03 -0.69 15.98
N PHE A 57 15.39 -0.23 14.90
CA PHE A 57 16.08 0.37 13.76
C PHE A 57 16.67 1.74 14.11
N GLN A 58 17.89 1.99 13.65
CA GLN A 58 18.57 3.28 13.79
C GLN A 58 18.76 3.89 12.41
N ALA A 59 17.96 4.90 12.10
CA ALA A 59 18.07 5.61 10.85
C ALA A 59 19.23 6.60 10.89
N THR A 60 19.98 6.70 9.79
CA THR A 60 20.95 7.76 9.54
C THR A 60 20.24 9.05 9.13
N ASP A 61 20.95 10.20 9.21
CA ASP A 61 20.39 11.48 8.78
C ASP A 61 19.94 11.46 7.31
N ASP A 62 20.70 10.83 6.43
CA ASP A 62 20.38 10.68 5.00
C ASP A 62 19.10 9.86 4.81
N GLU A 63 18.94 8.76 5.55
CA GLU A 63 17.71 7.94 5.51
C GLU A 63 16.50 8.73 6.03
N LEU A 64 16.66 9.52 7.09
CA LEU A 64 15.62 10.39 7.60
C LEU A 64 15.16 11.39 6.54
N ASP A 65 16.10 12.08 5.89
CA ASP A 65 15.79 13.09 4.87
C ASP A 65 15.10 12.46 3.65
N MET A 66 15.58 11.31 3.17
CA MET A 66 15.00 10.63 2.02
C MET A 66 13.59 10.08 2.31
N VAL A 67 13.36 9.52 3.49
CA VAL A 67 12.02 9.07 3.90
C VAL A 67 11.06 10.24 3.98
N ASN A 68 11.46 11.35 4.61
CA ASN A 68 10.62 12.52 4.70
C ASN A 68 10.33 13.14 3.32
N ALA A 69 11.32 13.22 2.43
CA ALA A 69 11.12 13.64 1.05
C ALA A 69 10.09 12.76 0.32
N ALA A 70 10.20 11.44 0.45
CA ALA A 70 9.23 10.50 -0.15
C ALA A 70 7.81 10.70 0.40
N LEU A 71 7.66 10.93 1.72
CA LEU A 71 6.38 11.21 2.37
C LEU A 71 5.74 12.51 1.84
N TYR A 72 6.50 13.60 1.77
CA TYR A 72 6.00 14.90 1.28
C TYR A 72 5.65 14.87 -0.20
N LEU A 73 6.48 14.21 -1.02
CA LEU A 73 6.28 14.11 -2.47
C LEU A 73 5.26 13.03 -2.86
N ARG A 74 4.84 12.19 -1.93
CA ARG A 74 3.98 11.02 -2.21
C ARG A 74 4.59 10.12 -3.29
N ARG A 75 5.89 9.93 -3.24
CA ARG A 75 6.64 9.11 -4.20
C ARG A 75 7.21 7.87 -3.53
N PRO A 76 7.37 6.77 -4.27
CA PRO A 76 8.07 5.59 -3.76
C PRO A 76 9.54 5.92 -3.47
N LEU A 77 10.09 5.29 -2.44
CA LEU A 77 11.50 5.37 -2.08
C LEU A 77 12.21 4.07 -2.46
N LEU A 78 13.20 4.15 -3.33
CA LEU A 78 14.08 3.03 -3.64
C LEU A 78 15.22 2.96 -2.61
N VAL A 79 15.28 1.84 -1.89
CA VAL A 79 16.32 1.60 -0.87
C VAL A 79 17.27 0.52 -1.37
N THR A 80 18.53 0.87 -1.58
CA THR A 80 19.58 -0.05 -2.02
C THR A 80 20.63 -0.23 -0.94
N GLY A 81 21.41 -1.30 -1.02
CA GLY A 81 22.51 -1.55 -0.07
C GLY A 81 22.81 -3.03 0.10
N LYS A 82 23.88 -3.33 0.84
CA LYS A 82 24.33 -4.71 1.11
C LYS A 82 23.26 -5.52 1.88
N PRO A 83 23.23 -6.84 1.76
CA PRO A 83 22.40 -7.69 2.62
C PRO A 83 22.68 -7.42 4.10
N GLY A 84 21.63 -7.43 4.92
CA GLY A 84 21.75 -7.25 6.38
C GLY A 84 21.86 -5.79 6.86
N THR A 85 21.85 -4.78 5.98
CA THR A 85 21.92 -3.35 6.39
C THR A 85 20.61 -2.77 6.94
N GLY A 86 19.56 -3.58 7.07
CA GLY A 86 18.30 -3.10 7.66
C GLY A 86 17.29 -2.49 6.67
N LYS A 87 17.48 -2.63 5.34
CA LYS A 87 16.59 -2.06 4.32
C LYS A 87 15.12 -2.36 4.57
N THR A 88 14.78 -3.62 4.78
CA THR A 88 13.42 -4.06 5.11
C THR A 88 12.93 -3.47 6.44
N SER A 89 13.82 -3.29 7.43
CA SER A 89 13.47 -2.75 8.75
C SER A 89 13.09 -1.27 8.71
N LEU A 90 13.60 -0.50 7.74
CA LEU A 90 13.26 0.91 7.56
C LEU A 90 11.75 1.10 7.35
N ALA A 91 11.10 0.29 6.50
CA ALA A 91 9.66 0.37 6.28
C ALA A 91 8.85 0.14 7.57
N TYR A 92 9.28 -0.84 8.38
CA TYR A 92 8.64 -1.10 9.68
C TYR A 92 8.91 0.02 10.70
N ALA A 93 10.09 0.65 10.67
CA ALA A 93 10.41 1.77 11.54
C ALA A 93 9.52 2.99 11.23
N VAL A 94 9.35 3.31 9.95
CA VAL A 94 8.48 4.41 9.50
C VAL A 94 7.02 4.14 9.90
N ALA A 95 6.51 2.93 9.62
CA ALA A 95 5.15 2.57 9.97
C ALA A 95 4.91 2.62 11.50
N TYR A 96 5.88 2.15 12.29
CA TYR A 96 5.79 2.12 13.74
C TYR A 96 5.82 3.52 14.35
N GLU A 97 6.82 4.34 14.01
CA GLU A 97 6.99 5.67 14.57
C GLU A 97 5.83 6.61 14.20
N LEU A 98 5.38 6.54 12.95
CA LEU A 98 4.32 7.40 12.43
C LEU A 98 2.90 6.84 12.62
N ASN A 99 2.76 5.70 13.31
CA ASN A 99 1.47 5.01 13.54
C ASN A 99 0.65 4.78 12.26
N LEU A 100 1.32 4.36 11.17
CA LEU A 100 0.67 4.18 9.85
C LEU A 100 -0.05 2.83 9.69
N GLY A 101 -0.09 2.03 10.74
CA GLY A 101 -0.71 0.73 10.75
C GLY A 101 0.22 -0.39 10.27
N GLU A 102 -0.35 -1.47 9.74
CA GLU A 102 0.42 -2.62 9.28
C GLU A 102 1.13 -2.32 7.95
N VAL A 103 2.40 -2.75 7.87
CA VAL A 103 3.16 -2.72 6.62
C VAL A 103 2.62 -3.79 5.68
N LEU A 104 2.15 -3.36 4.53
CA LEU A 104 1.74 -4.24 3.44
C LEU A 104 3.00 -4.83 2.80
N TYR A 105 3.26 -6.10 3.06
CA TYR A 105 4.48 -6.77 2.62
C TYR A 105 4.25 -7.53 1.31
N TRP A 106 5.02 -7.19 0.29
CA TRP A 106 4.99 -7.86 -1.01
C TRP A 106 6.37 -8.37 -1.39
N PRO A 107 6.67 -9.65 -1.15
CA PRO A 107 7.93 -10.27 -1.55
C PRO A 107 7.91 -10.55 -3.07
N ILE A 108 8.95 -10.10 -3.75
CA ILE A 108 9.08 -10.31 -5.19
C ILE A 108 9.89 -11.58 -5.46
N THR A 109 9.44 -12.31 -6.46
CA THR A 109 10.13 -13.48 -7.01
C THR A 109 10.20 -13.36 -8.53
N THR A 110 10.97 -14.20 -9.19
CA THR A 110 11.09 -14.23 -10.66
C THR A 110 9.76 -14.51 -11.40
N ARG A 111 8.71 -14.97 -10.68
CA ARG A 111 7.39 -15.27 -11.25
C ARG A 111 6.33 -14.25 -10.85
N THR A 112 6.70 -13.28 -10.03
CA THR A 112 5.75 -12.28 -9.53
C THR A 112 5.36 -11.33 -10.66
N SER A 113 4.07 -11.21 -10.89
CA SER A 113 3.49 -10.27 -11.84
C SER A 113 2.85 -9.08 -11.12
N ARG A 114 2.66 -7.97 -11.83
CA ARG A 114 1.90 -6.80 -11.33
C ARG A 114 0.50 -7.21 -10.84
N LYS A 115 -0.18 -8.12 -11.55
CA LYS A 115 -1.51 -8.59 -11.20
C LYS A 115 -1.53 -9.27 -9.83
N ASP A 116 -0.51 -10.07 -9.50
CA ASP A 116 -0.44 -10.76 -8.19
C ASP A 116 -0.38 -9.78 -7.02
N GLY A 117 0.26 -8.62 -7.23
CA GLY A 117 0.28 -7.56 -6.23
C GLY A 117 -1.03 -6.78 -6.12
N LEU A 118 -1.80 -6.69 -7.19
CA LEU A 118 -3.03 -5.90 -7.25
C LEU A 118 -4.23 -6.67 -6.70
N TYR A 119 -4.57 -7.82 -7.29
CA TYR A 119 -5.72 -8.61 -6.86
C TYR A 119 -5.68 -10.04 -7.42
N SER A 120 -6.46 -10.91 -6.80
CA SER A 120 -6.81 -12.23 -7.31
C SER A 120 -8.33 -12.33 -7.46
N TYR A 121 -8.77 -13.08 -8.48
CA TYR A 121 -10.18 -13.34 -8.75
C TYR A 121 -10.45 -14.84 -8.68
N ASP A 122 -11.38 -15.25 -7.81
CA ASP A 122 -11.78 -16.64 -7.64
C ASP A 122 -12.95 -16.99 -8.58
N ALA A 123 -12.61 -17.27 -9.85
CA ALA A 123 -13.58 -17.68 -10.87
C ALA A 123 -14.22 -19.04 -10.52
N ILE A 124 -13.50 -19.92 -9.84
CA ILE A 124 -14.01 -21.25 -9.46
C ILE A 124 -15.08 -21.14 -8.40
N ALA A 125 -14.83 -20.39 -7.34
CA ALA A 125 -15.82 -20.15 -6.31
C ALA A 125 -17.09 -19.48 -6.89
N ARG A 126 -16.91 -18.51 -7.81
CA ARG A 126 -18.06 -17.90 -8.51
C ARG A 126 -18.86 -18.90 -9.31
N LEU A 127 -18.20 -19.78 -10.06
CA LEU A 127 -18.89 -20.82 -10.84
C LEU A 127 -19.64 -21.81 -9.94
N GLN A 128 -19.03 -22.23 -8.84
CA GLN A 128 -19.66 -23.12 -7.87
C GLN A 128 -20.89 -22.48 -7.23
N ASP A 129 -20.80 -21.21 -6.81
CA ASP A 129 -21.94 -20.50 -6.24
C ASP A 129 -23.08 -20.32 -7.26
N ALA A 130 -22.75 -20.04 -8.54
CA ALA A 130 -23.74 -19.97 -9.61
C ALA A 130 -24.45 -21.32 -9.85
N GLN A 131 -23.74 -22.46 -9.79
CA GLN A 131 -24.33 -23.79 -9.89
C GLN A 131 -25.24 -24.14 -8.71
N LEU A 132 -25.00 -23.55 -7.56
CA LEU A 132 -25.78 -23.72 -6.32
C LEU A 132 -26.89 -22.66 -6.18
N GLU A 133 -27.13 -21.85 -7.21
CA GLU A 133 -28.09 -20.74 -7.20
C GLU A 133 -27.85 -19.74 -6.06
N ARG A 134 -26.60 -19.57 -5.66
CA ARG A 134 -26.19 -18.63 -4.61
C ARG A 134 -25.69 -17.34 -5.27
N GLU A 135 -26.50 -16.33 -5.30
CA GLU A 135 -26.09 -15.01 -5.77
C GLU A 135 -25.27 -14.28 -4.69
N LYS A 136 -24.01 -14.03 -4.99
CA LYS A 136 -23.14 -13.16 -4.19
C LYS A 136 -22.63 -12.01 -5.06
N PRO A 137 -22.37 -10.81 -4.46
CA PRO A 137 -21.78 -9.71 -5.19
C PRO A 137 -20.39 -10.09 -5.71
N ILE A 138 -20.00 -9.58 -6.90
CA ILE A 138 -18.73 -9.91 -7.55
C ILE A 138 -17.51 -9.64 -6.65
N GLY A 139 -17.59 -8.61 -5.80
CA GLY A 139 -16.56 -8.28 -4.84
C GLY A 139 -16.22 -9.41 -3.85
N SER A 140 -17.17 -10.35 -3.61
CA SER A 140 -16.94 -11.52 -2.74
C SER A 140 -15.94 -12.52 -3.33
N TYR A 141 -15.66 -12.45 -4.64
CA TYR A 141 -14.71 -13.30 -5.34
C TYR A 141 -13.41 -12.60 -5.68
N ILE A 142 -13.24 -11.35 -5.23
CA ILE A 142 -12.04 -10.55 -5.47
C ILE A 142 -11.32 -10.36 -4.13
N THR A 143 -10.05 -10.77 -4.10
CA THR A 143 -9.16 -10.53 -2.96
C THR A 143 -8.06 -9.58 -3.42
N LEU A 144 -7.92 -8.44 -2.74
CA LEU A 144 -6.85 -7.49 -3.04
C LEU A 144 -5.50 -7.99 -2.54
N GLY A 145 -4.49 -7.85 -3.37
CA GLY A 145 -3.10 -8.04 -2.99
C GLY A 145 -2.53 -6.83 -2.22
N PRO A 146 -1.27 -6.91 -1.76
CA PRO A 146 -0.65 -5.81 -1.00
C PRO A 146 -0.62 -4.49 -1.76
N LEU A 147 -0.33 -4.52 -3.06
CA LEU A 147 -0.28 -3.33 -3.93
C LEU A 147 -1.68 -2.75 -4.14
N GLY A 148 -2.67 -3.60 -4.44
CA GLY A 148 -4.07 -3.17 -4.58
C GLY A 148 -4.61 -2.58 -3.29
N THR A 149 -4.30 -3.21 -2.14
CA THR A 149 -4.67 -2.68 -0.82
C THR A 149 -4.00 -1.33 -0.54
N ALA A 150 -2.74 -1.13 -0.95
CA ALA A 150 -2.04 0.14 -0.76
C ALA A 150 -2.69 1.29 -1.53
N LEU A 151 -3.25 1.01 -2.71
CA LEU A 151 -3.91 2.00 -3.57
C LEU A 151 -5.35 2.30 -3.18
N LEU A 152 -5.96 1.45 -2.32
CA LEU A 152 -7.31 1.76 -1.82
C LEU A 152 -7.32 3.07 -1.04
N PRO A 153 -8.43 3.80 -1.17
CA PRO A 153 -8.68 4.96 -0.32
C PRO A 153 -8.50 4.65 1.18
N THR A 154 -8.01 5.62 1.94
CA THR A 154 -7.89 5.53 3.42
C THR A 154 -8.90 6.45 4.09
N GLU A 155 -9.34 6.12 5.30
CA GLU A 155 -10.25 6.97 6.11
C GLU A 155 -9.68 8.39 6.30
N HIS A 156 -8.35 8.48 6.32
CA HIS A 156 -7.64 9.76 6.45
C HIS A 156 -6.71 9.96 5.26
N PRO A 157 -7.05 10.85 4.30
CA PRO A 157 -6.24 11.10 3.10
C PRO A 157 -4.78 11.46 3.39
N LYS A 158 -4.51 12.03 4.56
CA LYS A 158 -3.18 12.42 5.03
C LYS A 158 -2.42 11.30 5.75
N ARG A 159 -3.02 10.10 5.91
CA ARG A 159 -2.40 8.95 6.57
C ARG A 159 -2.11 7.84 5.56
N PRO A 160 -0.96 7.87 4.90
CA PRO A 160 -0.61 6.88 3.87
C PRO A 160 -0.40 5.50 4.46
N ARG A 161 -0.67 4.45 3.66
CA ARG A 161 -0.23 3.09 3.98
C ARG A 161 1.22 2.90 3.57
N VAL A 162 1.94 2.05 4.30
CA VAL A 162 3.29 1.65 3.94
C VAL A 162 3.23 0.33 3.16
N LEU A 163 3.64 0.37 1.89
CA LEU A 163 3.85 -0.81 1.07
C LEU A 163 5.36 -1.09 0.99
N LEU A 164 5.77 -2.27 1.41
CA LEU A 164 7.12 -2.76 1.28
C LEU A 164 7.20 -3.77 0.14
N ILE A 165 7.81 -3.37 -0.97
CA ILE A 165 8.15 -4.25 -2.10
C ILE A 165 9.57 -4.74 -1.85
N ASP A 166 9.71 -5.98 -1.44
CA ASP A 166 11.01 -6.55 -1.06
C ASP A 166 11.59 -7.37 -2.21
N GLU A 167 12.91 -7.27 -2.38
CA GLU A 167 13.66 -8.01 -3.40
C GLU A 167 13.22 -7.70 -4.85
N ILE A 168 12.92 -6.43 -5.15
CA ILE A 168 12.50 -5.98 -6.49
C ILE A 168 13.51 -6.32 -7.60
N ASP A 169 14.77 -6.47 -7.25
CA ASP A 169 15.85 -6.89 -8.13
C ASP A 169 15.71 -8.35 -8.64
N LYS A 170 14.87 -9.15 -8.01
CA LYS A 170 14.54 -10.52 -8.47
C LYS A 170 13.42 -10.57 -9.51
N SER A 171 12.74 -9.46 -9.76
CA SER A 171 11.65 -9.42 -10.72
C SER A 171 12.13 -9.58 -12.15
N ASP A 172 11.18 -9.90 -13.05
CA ASP A 172 11.38 -9.67 -14.48
C ASP A 172 11.58 -8.16 -14.74
N ILE A 173 12.24 -7.83 -15.85
CA ILE A 173 12.60 -6.46 -16.22
C ILE A 173 11.37 -5.56 -16.44
N ASP A 174 10.24 -6.14 -16.78
CA ASP A 174 9.00 -5.41 -17.07
C ASP A 174 8.31 -4.92 -15.80
N LEU A 175 8.41 -5.66 -14.69
CA LEU A 175 7.69 -5.32 -13.45
C LEU A 175 8.04 -3.94 -12.88
N PRO A 176 9.31 -3.50 -12.80
CA PRO A 176 9.64 -2.16 -12.31
C PRO A 176 9.04 -1.04 -13.17
N ASN A 177 9.01 -1.21 -14.51
CA ASN A 177 8.40 -0.24 -15.42
C ASN A 177 6.89 -0.16 -15.22
N ASP A 178 6.22 -1.31 -15.12
CA ASP A 178 4.79 -1.41 -14.84
C ASP A 178 4.42 -0.72 -13.52
N LEU A 179 5.27 -0.86 -12.50
CA LEU A 179 5.06 -0.22 -11.20
C LEU A 179 5.24 1.29 -11.27
N LEU A 180 6.18 1.80 -12.07
CA LEU A 180 6.37 3.25 -12.24
C LEU A 180 5.09 3.89 -12.80
N HIS A 181 4.51 3.33 -13.86
CA HIS A 181 3.24 3.82 -14.43
C HIS A 181 2.12 3.77 -13.39
N LEU A 182 1.98 2.65 -12.68
CA LEU A 182 0.95 2.51 -11.65
C LEU A 182 1.11 3.52 -10.51
N PHE A 183 2.34 3.85 -10.13
CA PHE A 183 2.61 4.84 -9.09
C PHE A 183 2.39 6.28 -9.59
N GLU A 184 2.48 6.52 -10.89
CA GLU A 184 2.15 7.81 -11.50
C GLU A 184 0.64 8.00 -11.59
N ASP A 185 -0.09 7.01 -12.08
CA ASP A 185 -1.54 7.05 -12.24
C ASP A 185 -2.26 7.00 -10.87
N GLY A 186 -1.76 6.20 -9.93
CA GLY A 186 -2.32 6.03 -8.58
C GLY A 186 -3.62 5.24 -8.55
N GLU A 187 -4.03 4.63 -9.67
CA GLU A 187 -5.26 3.87 -9.83
C GLU A 187 -5.05 2.62 -10.70
N PHE A 188 -5.97 1.67 -10.61
CA PHE A 188 -6.00 0.50 -11.46
C PHE A 188 -7.44 0.02 -11.65
N GLU A 189 -7.67 -0.66 -12.75
CA GLU A 189 -8.96 -1.26 -13.06
C GLU A 189 -8.97 -2.76 -12.74
N ILE A 190 -10.12 -3.24 -12.27
CA ILE A 190 -10.42 -4.67 -12.12
C ILE A 190 -11.37 -5.04 -13.27
N PRO A 191 -10.90 -5.70 -14.35
CA PRO A 191 -11.69 -5.95 -15.56
C PRO A 191 -12.99 -6.70 -15.27
N GLU A 192 -13.01 -7.55 -14.26
CA GLU A 192 -14.18 -8.32 -13.84
C GLU A 192 -15.31 -7.40 -13.33
N ILE A 193 -14.94 -6.34 -12.58
CA ILE A 193 -15.89 -5.32 -12.08
C ILE A 193 -16.35 -4.42 -13.22
N VAL A 194 -15.42 -3.96 -14.06
CA VAL A 194 -15.74 -3.08 -15.21
C VAL A 194 -16.74 -3.75 -16.12
N ARG A 195 -16.52 -5.02 -16.48
CA ARG A 195 -17.44 -5.80 -17.33
C ARG A 195 -18.83 -5.88 -16.72
N MET A 196 -18.92 -6.17 -15.42
CA MET A 196 -20.21 -6.25 -14.75
C MET A 196 -20.94 -4.90 -14.74
N ALA A 197 -20.20 -3.80 -14.49
CA ALA A 197 -20.79 -2.46 -14.53
C ALA A 197 -21.31 -2.09 -15.91
N GLU A 198 -20.65 -2.51 -17.00
CA GLU A 198 -21.12 -2.32 -18.37
C GLU A 198 -22.36 -3.17 -18.68
N GLU A 199 -22.44 -4.39 -18.20
CA GLU A 199 -23.60 -5.26 -18.35
C GLU A 199 -24.83 -4.67 -17.64
N LEU A 200 -24.65 -4.15 -16.42
CA LEU A 200 -25.74 -3.47 -15.67
C LEU A 200 -26.23 -2.21 -16.40
N LYS A 201 -25.33 -1.39 -16.91
CA LYS A 201 -25.71 -0.19 -17.69
C LYS A 201 -26.53 -0.55 -18.95
N LYS A 202 -26.14 -1.60 -19.65
CA LYS A 202 -26.88 -2.08 -20.83
C LYS A 202 -28.27 -2.63 -20.47
N ALA A 203 -28.43 -3.22 -19.28
CA ALA A 203 -29.72 -3.73 -18.82
C ALA A 203 -30.67 -2.61 -18.38
N GLU A 204 -30.15 -1.44 -17.99
CA GLU A 204 -30.94 -0.26 -17.60
C GLU A 204 -31.32 0.63 -18.80
N GLU A 205 -30.70 0.45 -19.99
CA GLU A 205 -31.11 1.17 -21.20
C GLU A 205 -32.46 0.63 -21.70
N PRO A 206 -33.49 1.49 -21.80
CA PRO A 206 -34.79 1.05 -22.34
C PRO A 206 -34.62 0.58 -23.79
N VAL A 207 -35.09 -0.64 -24.05
CA VAL A 207 -35.18 -1.18 -25.42
C VAL A 207 -36.02 -0.21 -26.26
N ARG A 208 -35.36 0.50 -27.19
CA ARG A 208 -36.02 1.37 -28.17
C ARG A 208 -36.51 0.58 -29.35
#